data_63a0ac0fa8073304b11aaaa6ff7a92be
#
_entry.id   63a0ac0fa8073304b11aaaa6ff7a92be
#
_cell.length_a   1.000
_cell.length_b   1.000
_cell.length_c   1.000
_cell.angle_alpha   90.00
_cell.angle_beta   90.00
_cell.angle_gamma   90.00
#
_symmetry.space_group_name_H-M   'P 1'
#
loop_
_entity.id
_entity.type
_entity.pdbx_description
1 polymer ?
#
loop_
_entity_poly.entity_id
_entity_poly.type
_entity_poly.pdbx_seq_one_letter_code
_entity_poly.pdbx_strand_id
1 'polypeptide(L)'
;GILSWEEGKRLAEATLKAYRENHSGEYPRKVSYSFWAGEFITTEGATLAQVFWMLGVEPVRDKMGRVVDLRLVPSSELGRPRINVVVQVSGQLRDIAGSRLTMLTDAVRLASAADDKAYPNYVSSGTRLQEKLLVEKGASPKRAREMSVMRVFGPVNSGYSTGMMAYTEKSDRWDHESELVDGYLNNMGAAYGDEENWGGMQKDLFASALSETDVVIQPRQSNTWGPLSLDHVYE
;
A
#
# COMPACT_ATOMS: atom_id res chain seq x y z
N GLY A 1 14.20 7.57 9.95
CA GLY A 1 14.55 7.72 11.35
C GLY A 1 13.35 7.69 12.27
N ILE A 2 13.58 7.88 13.56
CA ILE A 2 12.52 7.89 14.60
C ILE A 2 11.53 9.04 14.35
N LEU A 3 12.03 10.20 13.91
CA LEU A 3 11.18 11.36 13.57
C LEU A 3 10.24 11.06 12.42
N SER A 4 10.71 10.33 11.41
CA SER A 4 9.86 9.92 10.28
C SER A 4 8.77 8.94 10.72
N TRP A 5 9.05 8.09 11.70
CA TRP A 5 8.07 7.18 12.27
C TRP A 5 6.95 7.93 12.98
N GLU A 6 7.27 8.84 13.87
CA GLU A 6 6.28 9.63 14.61
C GLU A 6 5.45 10.51 13.67
N GLU A 7 6.08 11.12 12.67
CA GLU A 7 5.38 11.89 11.64
C GLU A 7 4.44 11.02 10.81
N GLY A 8 4.88 9.83 10.42
CA GLY A 8 4.04 8.88 9.67
C GLY A 8 2.81 8.44 10.47
N LYS A 9 2.98 8.13 11.74
CA LYS A 9 1.85 7.80 12.64
C LYS A 9 0.84 8.96 12.71
N ARG A 10 1.34 10.16 12.88
CA ARG A 10 0.50 11.36 12.98
C ARG A 10 -0.29 11.58 11.68
N LEU A 11 0.35 11.44 10.53
CA LEU A 11 -0.30 11.59 9.23
C LEU A 11 -1.35 10.50 8.99
N ALA A 12 -1.07 9.26 9.37
CA ALA A 12 -2.03 8.17 9.27
C ALA A 12 -3.28 8.44 10.12
N GLU A 13 -3.09 8.84 11.37
CA GLU A 13 -4.21 9.18 12.25
C GLU A 13 -5.01 10.38 11.73
N ALA A 14 -4.35 11.38 11.14
CA ALA A 14 -5.02 12.54 10.53
C ALA A 14 -5.87 12.11 9.32
N THR A 15 -5.37 11.20 8.49
CA THR A 15 -6.12 10.62 7.37
C THR A 15 -7.38 9.90 7.85
N LEU A 16 -7.24 9.06 8.87
CA LEU A 16 -8.38 8.32 9.42
C LEU A 16 -9.41 9.26 10.05
N LYS A 17 -8.95 10.28 10.76
CA LYS A 17 -9.84 11.28 11.34
C LYS A 17 -10.64 12.03 10.28
N ALA A 18 -9.97 12.48 9.21
CA ALA A 18 -10.60 13.19 8.11
C ALA A 18 -11.66 12.32 7.42
N TYR A 19 -11.34 11.06 7.15
CA TYR A 19 -12.29 10.11 6.56
C TYR A 19 -13.52 9.93 7.46
N ARG A 20 -13.33 9.69 8.74
CA ARG A 20 -14.40 9.45 9.71
C ARG A 20 -15.35 10.65 9.85
N GLU A 21 -14.81 11.86 9.81
CA GLU A 21 -15.62 13.10 9.87
C GLU A 21 -16.58 13.20 8.69
N ASN A 22 -16.22 12.65 7.52
CA ASN A 22 -17.04 12.67 6.31
C ASN A 22 -17.86 11.40 6.09
N HIS A 23 -17.72 10.38 6.95
CA HIS A 23 -18.34 9.07 6.79
C HIS A 23 -19.02 8.59 8.07
N SER A 24 -19.67 9.50 8.79
CA SER A 24 -20.46 9.18 10.00
C SER A 24 -19.70 8.42 11.07
N GLY A 25 -18.40 8.69 11.21
CA GLY A 25 -17.55 8.06 12.22
C GLY A 25 -17.01 6.68 11.82
N GLU A 26 -17.30 6.19 10.63
CA GLU A 26 -16.79 4.91 10.15
C GLU A 26 -15.34 5.01 9.71
N TYR A 27 -14.58 3.92 9.90
CA TYR A 27 -13.21 3.81 9.40
C TYR A 27 -13.19 3.36 7.94
N PRO A 28 -12.21 3.80 7.14
CA PRO A 28 -11.98 3.19 5.84
C PRO A 28 -11.54 1.74 6.01
N ARG A 29 -11.83 0.90 5.04
CA ARG A 29 -11.37 -0.50 5.06
C ARG A 29 -10.05 -0.67 4.35
N LYS A 30 -9.81 0.15 3.32
CA LYS A 30 -8.61 0.08 2.47
C LYS A 30 -8.17 1.47 2.06
N VAL A 31 -6.87 1.71 2.15
CA VAL A 31 -6.22 2.94 1.69
C VAL A 31 -5.17 2.59 0.64
N SER A 32 -5.20 3.29 -0.49
CA SER A 32 -4.22 3.18 -1.56
C SER A 32 -3.17 4.28 -1.43
N TYR A 33 -1.92 3.89 -1.54
CA TYR A 33 -0.78 4.81 -1.49
C TYR A 33 0.02 4.75 -2.79
N SER A 34 0.49 5.91 -3.24
CA SER A 34 1.45 6.01 -4.34
C SER A 34 2.78 6.54 -3.80
N PHE A 35 3.85 5.81 -4.03
CA PHE A 35 5.19 6.15 -3.57
C PHE A 35 6.08 6.57 -4.73
N TRP A 36 6.73 7.72 -4.58
CA TRP A 36 7.70 8.24 -5.54
C TRP A 36 9.07 8.37 -4.87
N ALA A 37 10.14 8.10 -5.62
CA ALA A 37 11.49 8.10 -5.07
C ALA A 37 11.90 9.44 -4.44
N GLY A 38 11.59 10.54 -5.11
CA GLY A 38 11.93 11.88 -4.61
C GLY A 38 11.27 12.21 -3.29
N GLU A 39 10.00 11.89 -3.15
CA GLU A 39 9.27 12.06 -1.89
C GLU A 39 9.83 11.15 -0.80
N PHE A 40 10.07 9.89 -1.12
CA PHE A 40 10.59 8.91 -0.17
C PHE A 40 11.92 9.38 0.45
N ILE A 41 12.82 9.90 -0.39
CA ILE A 41 14.09 10.45 0.07
C ILE A 41 13.87 11.70 0.93
N THR A 42 12.98 12.61 0.50
CA THR A 42 12.69 13.86 1.18
C THR A 42 12.03 13.64 2.55
N THR A 43 11.10 12.71 2.64
CA THR A 43 10.36 12.43 3.89
C THR A 43 11.04 11.40 4.77
N GLU A 44 12.17 10.85 4.35
CA GLU A 44 12.90 9.79 5.07
C GLU A 44 12.03 8.56 5.37
N GLY A 45 11.05 8.28 4.53
CA GLY A 45 10.18 7.13 4.70
C GLY A 45 8.93 7.38 5.55
N ALA A 46 8.53 8.63 5.78
CA ALA A 46 7.31 8.93 6.55
C ALA A 46 6.05 8.33 5.91
N THR A 47 5.99 8.27 4.58
CA THR A 47 4.85 7.65 3.88
C THR A 47 4.81 6.13 4.13
N LEU A 48 5.96 5.48 4.13
CA LEU A 48 6.05 4.06 4.49
C LEU A 48 5.62 3.82 5.94
N ALA A 49 5.98 4.72 6.84
CA ALA A 49 5.55 4.67 8.23
C ALA A 49 4.02 4.78 8.37
N GLN A 50 3.38 5.60 7.54
CA GLN A 50 1.91 5.66 7.48
C GLN A 50 1.31 4.29 7.17
N VAL A 51 1.87 3.60 6.18
CA VAL A 51 1.39 2.28 5.76
C VAL A 51 1.53 1.27 6.88
N PHE A 52 2.69 1.20 7.54
CA PHE A 52 2.88 0.33 8.71
C PHE A 52 1.87 0.62 9.81
N TRP A 53 1.63 1.90 10.09
CA TRP A 53 0.68 2.26 11.13
C TRP A 53 -0.77 1.94 10.77
N MET A 54 -1.16 2.08 9.50
CA MET A 54 -2.47 1.60 9.03
C MET A 54 -2.66 0.11 9.32
N LEU A 55 -1.65 -0.69 9.07
CA LEU A 55 -1.65 -2.14 9.34
C LEU A 55 -1.62 -2.45 10.85
N GLY A 56 -1.23 -1.50 11.68
CA GLY A 56 -1.02 -1.74 13.10
C GLY A 56 0.27 -2.51 13.39
N VAL A 57 1.33 -2.18 12.68
CA VAL A 57 2.67 -2.78 12.84
C VAL A 57 3.66 -1.65 13.06
N GLU A 58 4.62 -1.85 13.96
CA GLU A 58 5.65 -0.87 14.23
C GLU A 58 7.05 -1.47 14.13
N PRO A 59 8.05 -0.67 13.72
CA PRO A 59 9.43 -1.13 13.66
C PRO A 59 10.03 -1.25 15.06
N VAL A 60 10.83 -2.29 15.27
CA VAL A 60 11.69 -2.44 16.45
C VAL A 60 13.09 -2.02 16.05
N ARG A 61 13.67 -1.11 16.80
CA ARG A 61 14.99 -0.53 16.50
C ARG A 61 16.03 -0.98 17.51
N ASP A 62 17.27 -1.14 17.03
CA ASP A 62 18.42 -1.37 17.89
C ASP A 62 18.92 -0.04 18.52
N LYS A 63 19.99 -0.11 19.29
CA LYS A 63 20.59 1.06 19.93
C LYS A 63 21.14 2.09 18.93
N MET A 64 21.42 1.66 17.69
CA MET A 64 21.89 2.51 16.60
C MET A 64 20.76 3.14 15.80
N GLY A 65 19.50 2.83 16.13
CA GLY A 65 18.32 3.31 15.43
C GLY A 65 17.98 2.51 14.17
N ARG A 66 18.63 1.38 13.93
CA ARG A 66 18.33 0.51 12.79
C ARG A 66 17.14 -0.37 13.08
N VAL A 67 16.27 -0.57 12.08
CA VAL A 67 15.15 -1.48 12.20
C VAL A 67 15.66 -2.92 12.14
N VAL A 68 15.43 -3.68 13.20
CA VAL A 68 15.89 -5.07 13.34
C VAL A 68 14.74 -6.07 13.38
N ASP A 69 13.53 -5.61 13.61
CA ASP A 69 12.34 -6.46 13.68
C ASP A 69 11.06 -5.63 13.49
N LEU A 70 9.94 -6.30 13.42
CA LEU A 70 8.61 -5.70 13.41
C LEU A 70 7.82 -6.20 14.61
N ARG A 71 7.03 -5.31 15.20
CA ARG A 71 6.12 -5.63 16.31
C ARG A 71 4.68 -5.45 15.85
N LEU A 72 3.85 -6.48 16.02
CA LEU A 72 2.43 -6.34 15.86
C LEU A 72 1.86 -5.55 17.06
N VAL A 73 1.25 -4.41 16.79
CA VAL A 73 0.57 -3.61 17.83
C VAL A 73 -0.78 -4.27 18.11
N PRO A 74 -1.08 -4.68 19.36
CA PRO A 74 -2.39 -5.26 19.66
C PRO A 74 -3.53 -4.30 19.29
N SER A 75 -4.64 -4.82 18.82
CA SER A 75 -5.77 -3.97 18.39
C SER A 75 -6.35 -3.15 19.56
N SER A 76 -6.26 -3.65 20.78
CA SER A 76 -6.64 -2.91 21.99
C SER A 76 -5.77 -1.69 22.25
N GLU A 77 -4.46 -1.78 21.96
CA GLU A 77 -3.51 -0.66 22.04
C GLU A 77 -3.69 0.29 20.86
N LEU A 78 -3.90 -0.26 19.66
CA LEU A 78 -4.15 0.51 18.44
C LEU A 78 -5.45 1.33 18.56
N GLY A 79 -6.46 0.78 19.23
CA GLY A 79 -7.73 1.45 19.51
C GLY A 79 -8.65 1.59 18.30
N ARG A 80 -8.40 0.82 17.24
CA ARG A 80 -9.14 0.89 15.98
C ARG A 80 -8.92 -0.36 15.12
N PRO A 81 -9.69 -0.52 14.03
CA PRO A 81 -9.44 -1.59 13.07
C PRO A 81 -8.06 -1.50 12.43
N ARG A 82 -7.53 -2.65 12.02
CA ARG A 82 -6.39 -2.72 11.10
C ARG A 82 -6.90 -2.41 9.71
N ILE A 83 -6.30 -1.40 9.08
CA ILE A 83 -6.73 -0.89 7.78
C ILE A 83 -5.92 -1.59 6.69
N ASN A 84 -6.60 -2.15 5.70
CA ASN A 84 -5.95 -2.75 4.55
C ASN A 84 -5.31 -1.67 3.67
N VAL A 85 -4.27 -2.04 2.96
CA VAL A 85 -3.50 -1.11 2.13
C VAL A 85 -3.22 -1.71 0.77
N VAL A 86 -2.99 -0.85 -0.21
CA VAL A 86 -2.35 -1.20 -1.47
C VAL A 86 -1.35 -0.09 -1.78
N VAL A 87 -0.17 -0.46 -2.27
CA VAL A 87 0.94 0.46 -2.48
C VAL A 87 1.40 0.36 -3.93
N GLN A 88 1.43 1.50 -4.60
CA GLN A 88 1.93 1.63 -5.96
C GLN A 88 3.28 2.35 -5.89
N VAL A 89 4.31 1.78 -6.50
CA VAL A 89 5.67 2.32 -6.44
C VAL A 89 6.16 2.67 -7.84
N SER A 90 7.00 3.71 -7.93
CA SER A 90 7.74 3.99 -9.16
C SER A 90 8.87 2.97 -9.34
N GLY A 91 9.32 2.80 -10.60
CA GLY A 91 10.45 1.92 -10.89
C GLY A 91 11.72 2.35 -10.17
N GLN A 92 11.96 3.66 -10.06
CA GLN A 92 13.11 4.21 -9.35
C GLN A 92 13.05 3.88 -7.85
N LEU A 93 11.89 4.01 -7.21
CA LEU A 93 11.73 3.69 -5.80
C LEU A 93 11.96 2.20 -5.55
N ARG A 94 11.45 1.33 -6.42
CA ARG A 94 11.69 -0.12 -6.35
C ARG A 94 13.18 -0.43 -6.25
N ASP A 95 13.99 0.23 -7.05
CA ASP A 95 15.42 -0.01 -7.11
C ASP A 95 16.18 0.54 -5.89
N ILE A 96 15.69 1.62 -5.30
CA ILE A 96 16.31 2.28 -4.14
C ILE A 96 15.90 1.64 -2.80
N ALA A 97 14.65 1.22 -2.68
CA ALA A 97 14.04 0.87 -1.39
C ALA A 97 13.57 -0.58 -1.32
N GLY A 98 14.13 -1.49 -2.12
CA GLY A 98 13.66 -2.87 -2.23
C GLY A 98 13.54 -3.60 -0.89
N SER A 99 14.53 -3.48 0.01
CA SER A 99 14.49 -4.11 1.33
C SER A 99 13.36 -3.60 2.21
N ARG A 100 13.00 -2.33 2.08
CA ARG A 100 11.88 -1.74 2.85
C ARG A 100 10.53 -2.17 2.29
N LEU A 101 10.43 -2.38 0.97
CA LEU A 101 9.23 -2.93 0.34
C LEU A 101 9.00 -4.39 0.75
N THR A 102 10.08 -5.17 0.86
CA THR A 102 10.03 -6.54 1.39
C THR A 102 9.57 -6.55 2.85
N MET A 103 10.06 -5.62 3.65
CA MET A 103 9.63 -5.44 5.04
C MET A 103 8.13 -5.13 5.13
N LEU A 104 7.60 -4.38 4.20
CA LEU A 104 6.16 -4.10 4.13
C LEU A 104 5.35 -5.37 3.91
N THR A 105 5.82 -6.28 3.07
CA THR A 105 5.16 -7.58 2.88
C THR A 105 5.16 -8.40 4.18
N ASP A 106 6.25 -8.38 4.93
CA ASP A 106 6.30 -9.01 6.26
C ASP A 106 5.30 -8.38 7.23
N ALA A 107 5.14 -7.06 7.19
CA ALA A 107 4.14 -6.36 8.00
C ALA A 107 2.71 -6.78 7.63
N VAL A 108 2.42 -6.97 6.36
CA VAL A 108 1.11 -7.46 5.90
C VAL A 108 0.87 -8.89 6.40
N ARG A 109 1.89 -9.75 6.38
CA ARG A 109 1.79 -11.11 6.93
C ARG A 109 1.43 -11.08 8.41
N LEU A 110 2.13 -10.26 9.20
CA LEU A 110 1.84 -10.09 10.63
C LEU A 110 0.43 -9.58 10.87
N ALA A 111 0.02 -8.54 10.18
CA ALA A 111 -1.30 -7.94 10.33
C ALA A 111 -2.41 -8.90 9.92
N SER A 112 -2.22 -9.64 8.80
CA SER A 112 -3.20 -10.63 8.32
C SER A 112 -3.39 -11.78 9.29
N ALA A 113 -2.34 -12.20 9.97
CA ALA A 113 -2.36 -13.32 10.92
C ALA A 113 -2.80 -12.88 12.32
N ALA A 114 -3.01 -11.61 12.58
CA ALA A 114 -3.42 -11.12 13.88
C ALA A 114 -4.79 -11.69 14.29
N ASP A 115 -4.85 -12.30 15.45
CA ASP A 115 -6.04 -12.98 15.98
C ASP A 115 -6.70 -12.20 17.13
N ASP A 116 -6.36 -10.95 17.29
CA ASP A 116 -7.00 -10.08 18.27
C ASP A 116 -8.36 -9.60 17.74
N LYS A 117 -9.39 -9.67 18.58
CA LYS A 117 -10.79 -9.45 18.15
C LYS A 117 -11.42 -8.19 18.76
N ALA A 118 -10.62 -7.32 19.34
CA ALA A 118 -11.14 -6.07 19.90
C ALA A 118 -11.76 -5.18 18.82
N TYR A 119 -11.22 -5.24 17.60
CA TYR A 119 -11.70 -4.50 16.42
C TYR A 119 -11.63 -5.36 15.17
N PRO A 120 -12.38 -5.01 14.10
CA PRO A 120 -12.24 -5.68 12.81
C PRO A 120 -10.82 -5.63 12.27
N ASN A 121 -10.42 -6.67 11.54
CA ASN A 121 -9.15 -6.74 10.85
C ASN A 121 -9.38 -6.78 9.33
N TYR A 122 -9.33 -5.62 8.69
CA TYR A 122 -9.56 -5.51 7.24
C TYR A 122 -8.38 -6.02 6.41
N VAL A 123 -7.20 -6.14 7.00
CA VAL A 123 -6.05 -6.76 6.35
C VAL A 123 -6.28 -8.26 6.21
N SER A 124 -6.73 -8.91 7.27
CA SER A 124 -7.07 -10.34 7.26
C SER A 124 -8.20 -10.66 6.28
N SER A 125 -9.29 -9.90 6.31
CA SER A 125 -10.42 -10.12 5.38
C SER A 125 -10.02 -9.88 3.93
N GLY A 126 -9.21 -8.85 3.66
CA GLY A 126 -8.68 -8.59 2.32
C GLY A 126 -7.76 -9.69 1.82
N THR A 127 -6.91 -10.24 2.68
CA THR A 127 -6.02 -11.36 2.35
C THR A 127 -6.82 -12.61 2.01
N ARG A 128 -7.85 -12.94 2.80
CA ARG A 128 -8.74 -14.07 2.52
C ARG A 128 -9.47 -13.92 1.19
N LEU A 129 -9.94 -12.73 0.88
CA LEU A 129 -10.59 -12.46 -0.39
C LEU A 129 -9.64 -12.68 -1.56
N GLN A 130 -8.41 -12.17 -1.48
CA GLN A 130 -7.40 -12.36 -2.52
C GLN A 130 -7.02 -13.83 -2.69
N GLU A 131 -6.85 -14.56 -1.60
CA GLU A 131 -6.57 -15.99 -1.64
C GLU A 131 -7.67 -16.75 -2.39
N LYS A 132 -8.93 -16.47 -2.08
CA LYS A 132 -10.07 -17.06 -2.75
C LYS A 132 -10.09 -16.77 -4.25
N LEU A 133 -9.88 -15.51 -4.62
CA LEU A 133 -9.85 -15.10 -6.03
C LEU A 133 -8.71 -15.77 -6.81
N LEU A 134 -7.54 -15.89 -6.20
CA LEU A 134 -6.40 -16.57 -6.81
C LEU A 134 -6.68 -18.06 -7.05
N VAL A 135 -7.31 -18.75 -6.10
CA VAL A 135 -7.70 -20.15 -6.27
C VAL A 135 -8.74 -20.27 -7.40
N GLU A 136 -9.72 -19.39 -7.46
CA GLU A 136 -10.72 -19.35 -8.53
C GLU A 136 -10.07 -19.14 -9.91
N LYS A 137 -8.93 -18.44 -9.95
CA LYS A 137 -8.14 -18.22 -11.18
C LYS A 137 -7.17 -19.36 -11.52
N GLY A 138 -7.16 -20.41 -10.72
CA GLY A 138 -6.37 -21.62 -10.98
C GLY A 138 -5.06 -21.74 -10.20
N ALA A 139 -4.78 -20.82 -9.28
CA ALA A 139 -3.61 -20.95 -8.42
C ALA A 139 -3.76 -22.13 -7.45
N SER A 140 -2.65 -22.82 -7.14
CA SER A 140 -2.67 -23.81 -6.09
C SER A 140 -2.97 -23.16 -4.73
N PRO A 141 -3.54 -23.89 -3.77
CA PRO A 141 -3.78 -23.32 -2.43
C PRO A 141 -2.53 -22.73 -1.78
N LYS A 142 -1.38 -23.38 -1.94
CA LYS A 142 -0.10 -22.87 -1.43
C LYS A 142 0.29 -21.56 -2.08
N ARG A 143 0.23 -21.49 -3.42
CA ARG A 143 0.58 -20.29 -4.18
C ARG A 143 -0.39 -19.15 -3.86
N ALA A 144 -1.69 -19.45 -3.75
CA ALA A 144 -2.70 -18.46 -3.38
C ALA A 144 -2.40 -17.84 -2.02
N ARG A 145 -2.01 -18.64 -1.03
CA ARG A 145 -1.62 -18.12 0.29
C ARG A 145 -0.39 -17.22 0.21
N GLU A 146 0.62 -17.61 -0.55
CA GLU A 146 1.84 -16.82 -0.71
C GLU A 146 1.56 -15.48 -1.38
N MET A 147 0.73 -15.46 -2.40
CA MET A 147 0.43 -14.26 -3.18
C MET A 147 -0.63 -13.36 -2.56
N SER A 148 -1.48 -13.88 -1.69
CA SER A 148 -2.59 -13.13 -1.09
C SER A 148 -2.14 -11.99 -0.18
N VAL A 149 -0.90 -12.01 0.29
CA VAL A 149 -0.30 -10.94 1.11
C VAL A 149 0.42 -9.87 0.30
N MET A 150 0.49 -10.00 -1.02
CA MET A 150 1.13 -9.00 -1.87
C MET A 150 0.30 -7.72 -1.88
N ARG A 151 0.94 -6.61 -1.57
CA ARG A 151 0.31 -5.28 -1.51
C ARG A 151 1.12 -4.22 -2.23
N VAL A 152 2.30 -4.56 -2.75
CA VAL A 152 3.19 -3.62 -3.45
C VAL A 152 3.20 -3.96 -4.93
N PHE A 153 2.84 -2.99 -5.75
CA PHE A 153 2.77 -3.12 -7.20
C PHE A 153 3.50 -1.96 -7.86
N GLY A 154 4.05 -2.22 -9.02
CA GLY A 154 4.80 -1.21 -9.75
C GLY A 154 4.95 -1.56 -11.23
N PRO A 155 5.72 -0.76 -11.97
CA PRO A 155 5.92 -0.99 -13.39
C PRO A 155 6.69 -2.28 -13.65
N VAL A 156 6.32 -2.95 -14.73
CA VAL A 156 7.01 -4.16 -15.19
C VAL A 156 8.43 -3.82 -15.65
N ASN A 157 8.60 -2.63 -16.24
CA ASN A 157 9.89 -2.11 -16.71
C ASN A 157 10.35 -0.95 -15.83
N SER A 158 11.66 -0.66 -15.84
CA SER A 158 12.30 0.42 -15.06
C SER A 158 11.96 1.85 -15.56
N GLY A 159 10.75 2.07 -16.08
CA GLY A 159 10.29 3.38 -16.51
C GLY A 159 9.94 4.31 -15.35
N TYR A 160 10.15 5.62 -15.54
CA TYR A 160 9.86 6.64 -14.54
C TYR A 160 8.37 7.00 -14.44
N SER A 161 7.55 6.52 -15.36
CA SER A 161 6.12 6.79 -15.39
C SER A 161 5.31 5.52 -15.21
N THR A 162 4.06 5.68 -14.78
CA THR A 162 3.11 4.57 -14.66
C THR A 162 2.64 4.01 -16.00
N GLY A 163 3.06 4.60 -17.09
CA GLY A 163 2.55 4.30 -18.42
C GLY A 163 1.24 5.00 -18.76
N MET A 164 0.58 5.62 -17.80
CA MET A 164 -0.68 6.33 -18.02
C MET A 164 -0.53 7.51 -18.97
N MET A 165 0.61 8.20 -18.91
CA MET A 165 0.89 9.32 -19.82
C MET A 165 0.85 8.89 -21.29
N ALA A 166 1.45 7.75 -21.61
CA ALA A 166 1.42 7.22 -22.98
C ALA A 166 0.01 6.86 -23.44
N TYR A 167 -0.85 6.40 -22.54
CA TYR A 167 -2.25 6.10 -22.83
C TYR A 167 -3.08 7.37 -22.97
N THR A 168 -2.86 8.36 -22.12
CA THR A 168 -3.59 9.65 -22.20
C THR A 168 -3.26 10.44 -23.44
N GLU A 169 -2.03 10.40 -23.95
CA GLU A 169 -1.65 11.01 -25.24
C GLU A 169 -2.40 10.40 -26.43
N LYS A 170 -2.85 9.16 -26.28
CA LYS A 170 -3.65 8.46 -27.28
C LYS A 170 -5.14 8.47 -26.97
N SER A 171 -5.57 9.27 -26.01
CA SER A 171 -6.95 9.25 -25.51
C SER A 171 -8.02 9.54 -26.57
N ASP A 172 -7.68 10.31 -27.61
CA ASP A 172 -8.57 10.58 -28.75
C ASP A 172 -8.95 9.33 -29.54
N ARG A 173 -8.23 8.21 -29.31
CA ARG A 173 -8.45 6.91 -29.96
C ARG A 173 -9.11 5.90 -29.05
N TRP A 174 -9.33 6.24 -27.79
CA TRP A 174 -9.88 5.33 -26.80
C TRP A 174 -11.38 5.57 -26.67
N ASP A 175 -12.15 4.64 -27.20
CA ASP A 175 -13.62 4.73 -27.16
C ASP A 175 -14.20 4.37 -25.79
N HIS A 176 -13.36 3.78 -24.87
CA HIS A 176 -13.83 3.26 -23.59
C HIS A 176 -12.81 3.49 -22.47
N GLU A 177 -13.30 3.98 -21.34
CA GLU A 177 -12.55 4.11 -20.08
C GLU A 177 -11.90 2.77 -19.64
N SER A 178 -12.57 1.64 -19.92
CA SER A 178 -12.07 0.31 -19.61
C SER A 178 -10.71 -0.01 -20.28
N GLU A 179 -10.46 0.49 -21.48
CA GLU A 179 -9.19 0.29 -22.17
C GLU A 179 -8.05 1.03 -21.48
N LEU A 180 -8.31 2.24 -20.98
CA LEU A 180 -7.34 3.02 -20.22
C LEU A 180 -7.00 2.32 -18.89
N VAL A 181 -8.00 1.81 -18.19
CA VAL A 181 -7.83 1.04 -16.95
C VAL A 181 -7.03 -0.24 -17.21
N ASP A 182 -7.36 -1.00 -18.26
CA ASP A 182 -6.61 -2.20 -18.64
C ASP A 182 -5.15 -1.88 -18.98
N GLY A 183 -4.91 -0.77 -19.65
CA GLY A 183 -3.57 -0.30 -19.95
C GLY A 183 -2.77 0.00 -18.69
N TYR A 184 -3.39 0.68 -17.73
CA TYR A 184 -2.77 0.96 -16.44
C TYR A 184 -2.43 -0.32 -15.69
N LEU A 185 -3.38 -1.25 -15.57
CA LEU A 185 -3.16 -2.53 -14.89
C LEU A 185 -2.04 -3.34 -15.54
N ASN A 186 -1.96 -3.34 -16.89
CA ASN A 186 -0.89 -4.02 -17.60
C ASN A 186 0.49 -3.40 -17.34
N ASN A 187 0.57 -2.10 -17.16
CA ASN A 187 1.85 -1.40 -16.93
C ASN A 187 2.28 -1.41 -15.46
N MET A 188 1.35 -1.41 -14.53
CA MET A 188 1.59 -1.29 -13.10
C MET A 188 1.34 -2.58 -12.31
N GLY A 189 1.01 -3.67 -12.97
CA GLY A 189 0.57 -4.90 -12.33
C GLY A 189 1.68 -5.85 -11.89
N ALA A 190 2.95 -5.45 -11.92
CA ALA A 190 4.02 -6.29 -11.39
C ALA A 190 4.03 -6.24 -9.86
N ALA A 191 4.03 -7.41 -9.23
CA ALA A 191 4.06 -7.51 -7.76
C ALA A 191 5.50 -7.51 -7.23
N TYR A 192 5.73 -6.76 -6.16
CA TYR A 192 7.03 -6.64 -5.49
C TYR A 192 6.86 -7.03 -4.02
N GLY A 193 6.72 -8.33 -3.78
CA GLY A 193 6.47 -8.87 -2.45
C GLY A 193 7.74 -9.16 -1.66
N ASP A 194 8.48 -10.15 -2.13
CA ASP A 194 9.73 -10.61 -1.53
C ASP A 194 10.70 -11.03 -2.64
N GLU A 195 11.88 -11.58 -2.27
CA GLU A 195 12.90 -11.98 -3.25
C GLU A 195 12.39 -13.00 -4.26
N GLU A 196 11.52 -13.92 -3.84
CA GLU A 196 10.96 -14.96 -4.71
C GLU A 196 9.84 -14.41 -5.62
N ASN A 197 9.16 -13.33 -5.20
CA ASN A 197 8.02 -12.75 -5.89
C ASN A 197 8.32 -11.30 -6.28
N TRP A 198 9.43 -11.08 -6.95
CA TRP A 198 9.89 -9.75 -7.32
C TRP A 198 9.70 -9.51 -8.82
N GLY A 199 8.83 -8.56 -9.15
CA GLY A 199 8.63 -8.12 -10.52
C GLY A 199 7.78 -9.02 -11.40
N GLY A 200 7.17 -10.07 -10.85
CA GLY A 200 6.26 -10.94 -11.59
C GLY A 200 4.97 -10.23 -11.95
N MET A 201 4.48 -10.42 -13.19
CA MET A 201 3.21 -9.83 -13.63
C MET A 201 2.04 -10.48 -12.88
N GLN A 202 1.27 -9.68 -12.17
CA GLN A 202 0.13 -10.11 -11.36
C GLN A 202 -1.07 -9.17 -11.55
N LYS A 203 -1.51 -9.02 -12.80
CA LYS A 203 -2.59 -8.09 -13.18
C LYS A 203 -3.88 -8.31 -12.39
N ASP A 204 -4.33 -9.55 -12.27
CA ASP A 204 -5.57 -9.86 -11.56
C ASP A 204 -5.44 -9.61 -10.05
N LEU A 205 -4.28 -9.90 -9.50
CA LEU A 205 -3.98 -9.62 -8.09
C LEU A 205 -3.97 -8.12 -7.83
N PHE A 206 -3.34 -7.34 -8.71
CA PHE A 206 -3.32 -5.88 -8.61
C PHE A 206 -4.73 -5.30 -8.71
N ALA A 207 -5.52 -5.75 -9.70
CA ALA A 207 -6.91 -5.30 -9.86
C ALA A 207 -7.73 -5.58 -8.60
N SER A 208 -7.60 -6.78 -8.03
CA SER A 208 -8.26 -7.14 -6.77
C SER A 208 -7.77 -6.28 -5.59
N ALA A 209 -6.46 -6.03 -5.52
CA ALA A 209 -5.89 -5.20 -4.46
C ALA A 209 -6.38 -3.75 -4.52
N LEU A 210 -6.59 -3.20 -5.73
CA LEU A 210 -7.11 -1.85 -5.91
C LEU A 210 -8.63 -1.75 -5.70
N SER A 211 -9.37 -2.84 -5.89
CA SER A 211 -10.82 -2.82 -5.79
C SER A 211 -11.26 -2.48 -4.36
N GLU A 212 -12.39 -1.80 -4.24
CA GLU A 212 -12.98 -1.38 -2.96
C GLU A 212 -12.04 -0.51 -2.11
N THR A 213 -11.19 0.29 -2.78
CA THR A 213 -10.36 1.28 -2.11
C THR A 213 -11.23 2.46 -1.67
N ASP A 214 -11.18 2.79 -0.38
CA ASP A 214 -11.98 3.89 0.20
C ASP A 214 -11.26 5.23 0.15
N VAL A 215 -9.93 5.23 0.21
CA VAL A 215 -9.11 6.45 0.22
C VAL A 215 -7.89 6.25 -0.67
N VAL A 216 -7.56 7.27 -1.47
CA VAL A 216 -6.35 7.29 -2.29
C VAL A 216 -5.46 8.43 -1.81
N ILE A 217 -4.21 8.11 -1.48
CA ILE A 217 -3.21 9.07 -1.06
C ILE A 217 -2.11 9.13 -2.11
N GLN A 218 -1.91 10.32 -2.67
CA GLN A 218 -0.84 10.58 -3.63
C GLN A 218 0.14 11.60 -3.05
N PRO A 219 1.45 11.45 -3.31
CA PRO A 219 2.43 12.42 -2.87
C PRO A 219 2.23 13.74 -3.62
N ARG A 220 2.40 14.85 -2.90
CA ARG A 220 2.46 16.16 -3.53
C ARG A 220 3.79 16.36 -4.23
N GLN A 221 3.73 16.99 -5.40
CA GLN A 221 4.93 17.43 -6.12
C GLN A 221 5.46 18.77 -5.63
N SER A 222 4.82 19.42 -4.66
CA SER A 222 5.23 20.73 -4.17
C SER A 222 6.04 20.62 -2.87
N ASN A 223 7.06 21.45 -2.73
CA ASN A 223 7.96 21.50 -1.57
C ASN A 223 7.29 22.05 -0.29
N THR A 224 6.01 22.31 -0.31
CA THR A 224 5.27 22.87 0.83
C THR A 224 4.51 21.77 1.57
N TRP A 225 5.24 20.98 2.35
CA TRP A 225 4.64 20.00 3.24
C TRP A 225 4.24 20.66 4.56
N GLY A 226 2.96 21.03 4.67
CA GLY A 226 2.38 21.36 5.95
C GLY A 226 1.72 20.14 6.59
N PRO A 227 1.54 20.12 7.92
CA PRO A 227 0.89 19.01 8.63
C PRO A 227 -0.55 18.72 8.20
N LEU A 228 -1.14 19.57 7.36
CA LEU A 228 -2.51 19.44 6.85
C LEU A 228 -2.58 19.18 5.35
N SER A 229 -1.46 18.86 4.70
CA SER A 229 -1.46 18.63 3.26
C SER A 229 -1.97 17.24 2.87
N LEU A 230 -3.19 16.93 3.28
CA LEU A 230 -3.99 15.83 2.76
C LEU A 230 -4.66 16.23 1.43
N ASP A 231 -3.95 16.97 0.58
CA ASP A 231 -4.52 17.62 -0.60
C ASP A 231 -4.93 16.65 -1.70
N HIS A 232 -4.66 15.37 -1.54
CA HIS A 232 -5.03 14.36 -2.50
C HIS A 232 -5.57 13.12 -1.80
N VAL A 233 -6.51 13.33 -0.89
CA VAL A 233 -7.35 12.24 -0.37
C VAL A 233 -8.59 12.21 -1.26
N TYR A 234 -8.69 11.20 -2.11
CA TYR A 234 -9.84 10.94 -2.96
C TYR A 234 -10.62 9.75 -2.41
N GLU A 235 -11.92 9.89 -2.36
CA GLU A 235 -12.86 8.81 -2.02
C GLU A 235 -13.09 7.85 -3.19
#